data_970a5473f3f3a0f38b56e6f14a69954f
#
_entry.id   970a5473f3f3a0f38b56e6f14a69954f
#
_cell.length_a   1.000
_cell.length_b   1.000
_cell.length_c   1.000
_cell.angle_alpha   90.00
_cell.angle_beta   90.00
_cell.angle_gamma   90.00
#
_symmetry.space_group_name_H-M   'P 1'
#
loop_
_entity.id
_entity.type
_entity.pdbx_description
1 polymer ?
#
loop_
_entity_poly.entity_id
_entity_poly.type
_entity_poly.pdbx_seq_one_letter_code
_entity_poly.pdbx_strand_id
1 'polypeptide(L)'
;MSSRFLLTALLIFCAASLSGKTQKPERQKYDVAAFLYPAYASDDPRLRPFWPMGIGEWETVMTVGDRYPGHYWNRKPLWGYINEADPAVMEMEINQATSHGVNVFIFDWYWYDGRPFMETTLDNGFLKAANVDKMQFYLMWANHDVLNLWDTRLARYNENNVIWTGKVDREEFEKICRRNIEKYFKHPQYYKIDGKPVFMIYDIPQLIAGLGGIEETAAALQWFKDETKRAGFPGLELQITMWSINLNHSGLDAGKIGNPSDNFVKKLGFTSGTHYQFVHFTDVNDDYENIMSRVENEWARIDSTYTFPYYPHISVGWDNSPRTQHSAVVRKYSRKLRECSPQSQGIRRRSSWPGTAHHHKQLE
;
A
#
# COMPACT_ATOMS: atom_id res chain seq x y z
N MET A 1 2.08 -71.40 59.26
CA MET A 1 2.45 -70.12 59.83
C MET A 1 2.82 -69.18 58.68
N SER A 2 1.93 -68.30 58.42
CA SER A 2 1.96 -67.52 57.20
C SER A 2 2.27 -66.05 57.55
N SER A 3 3.30 -65.51 56.96
CA SER A 3 3.61 -64.08 57.07
C SER A 3 3.32 -63.39 55.77
N ARG A 4 2.32 -62.48 55.79
CA ARG A 4 1.96 -61.64 54.68
C ARG A 4 2.79 -60.37 54.70
N PHE A 5 3.59 -60.16 53.62
CA PHE A 5 4.27 -58.89 53.37
C PHE A 5 3.29 -57.96 52.61
N LEU A 6 2.94 -56.86 53.27
CA LEU A 6 2.28 -55.74 52.62
C LEU A 6 3.32 -54.86 51.92
N LEU A 7 3.26 -54.80 50.60
CA LEU A 7 4.04 -53.87 49.82
C LEU A 7 3.20 -52.57 49.61
N THR A 8 3.59 -51.53 50.35
CA THR A 8 3.00 -50.17 50.15
C THR A 8 3.75 -49.46 49.05
N ALA A 9 3.16 -49.37 47.88
CA ALA A 9 3.71 -48.59 46.76
C ALA A 9 3.45 -47.09 46.99
N LEU A 10 4.49 -46.34 47.27
CA LEU A 10 4.47 -44.90 47.39
C LEU A 10 4.49 -44.28 45.99
N LEU A 11 3.35 -43.85 45.46
CA LEU A 11 3.23 -43.08 44.23
C LEU A 11 3.66 -41.63 44.50
N ILE A 12 4.92 -41.30 44.15
CA ILE A 12 5.40 -39.92 44.11
C ILE A 12 4.87 -39.30 42.82
N PHE A 13 3.82 -38.48 42.94
CA PHE A 13 3.39 -37.61 41.87
C PHE A 13 4.38 -36.45 41.74
N CYS A 14 5.33 -36.56 40.83
CA CYS A 14 6.11 -35.41 40.37
C CYS A 14 5.18 -34.49 39.57
N ALA A 15 4.56 -33.52 40.23
CA ALA A 15 3.94 -32.38 39.57
C ALA A 15 5.04 -31.51 38.95
N ALA A 16 5.48 -31.85 37.74
CA ALA A 16 6.26 -30.94 36.92
C ALA A 16 5.41 -29.74 36.60
N SER A 17 5.57 -28.66 37.34
CA SER A 17 5.05 -27.36 37.01
C SER A 17 5.65 -26.94 35.68
N LEU A 18 4.98 -27.23 34.59
CA LEU A 18 5.21 -26.59 33.30
C LEU A 18 4.87 -25.11 33.45
N SER A 19 5.80 -24.34 34.02
CA SER A 19 5.81 -22.90 33.83
C SER A 19 6.10 -22.66 32.37
N GLY A 20 5.05 -22.74 31.55
CA GLY A 20 5.07 -22.19 30.24
C GLY A 20 5.31 -20.69 30.41
N LYS A 21 6.58 -20.28 30.34
CA LYS A 21 6.89 -18.90 30.08
C LYS A 21 6.22 -18.61 28.73
N THR A 22 5.04 -17.99 28.77
CA THR A 22 4.51 -17.29 27.61
C THR A 22 5.57 -16.28 27.22
N GLN A 23 6.43 -16.65 26.26
CA GLN A 23 7.29 -15.67 25.61
C GLN A 23 6.32 -14.59 25.13
N LYS A 24 6.45 -13.38 25.71
CA LYS A 24 5.81 -12.21 25.10
C LYS A 24 6.25 -12.25 23.64
N PRO A 25 5.29 -12.14 22.68
CA PRO A 25 5.65 -12.13 21.27
C PRO A 25 6.74 -11.06 21.11
N GLU A 26 7.88 -11.47 20.54
CA GLU A 26 8.99 -10.57 20.28
C GLU A 26 8.43 -9.44 19.44
N ARG A 27 8.52 -8.21 19.94
CA ARG A 27 7.93 -7.04 19.27
C ARG A 27 8.55 -6.96 17.89
N GLN A 28 7.73 -7.05 16.86
CA GLN A 28 8.18 -6.94 15.48
C GLN A 28 9.07 -5.70 15.33
N LYS A 29 10.30 -5.91 14.86
CA LYS A 29 11.34 -4.86 14.81
C LYS A 29 11.00 -3.78 13.79
N TYR A 30 10.17 -4.10 12.80
CA TYR A 30 9.82 -3.24 11.68
C TYR A 30 8.32 -3.32 11.45
N ASP A 31 7.73 -2.21 10.97
CA ASP A 31 6.40 -2.26 10.38
C ASP A 31 6.55 -2.62 8.90
N VAL A 32 5.78 -3.60 8.47
CA VAL A 32 5.70 -4.04 7.08
C VAL A 32 4.33 -3.72 6.56
N ALA A 33 4.27 -2.82 5.59
CA ALA A 33 3.02 -2.37 5.00
C ALA A 33 2.80 -3.00 3.63
N ALA A 34 1.59 -3.48 3.36
CA ALA A 34 1.19 -3.99 2.07
C ALA A 34 0.09 -3.09 1.45
N PHE A 35 0.26 -2.71 0.19
CA PHE A 35 -0.78 -2.03 -0.56
C PHE A 35 -1.96 -2.97 -0.81
N LEU A 36 -3.17 -2.45 -0.67
CA LEU A 36 -4.42 -3.14 -0.94
C LEU A 36 -5.23 -2.32 -1.94
N TYR A 37 -5.41 -2.90 -3.13
CA TYR A 37 -6.22 -2.33 -4.19
C TYR A 37 -7.67 -2.83 -4.06
N PRO A 38 -8.66 -1.98 -3.79
CA PRO A 38 -9.99 -2.38 -3.33
C PRO A 38 -10.98 -2.72 -4.46
N ALA A 39 -10.53 -3.20 -5.59
CA ALA A 39 -11.38 -3.43 -6.75
C ALA A 39 -12.03 -4.84 -6.80
N TYR A 40 -11.75 -5.68 -5.82
CA TYR A 40 -12.30 -7.05 -5.74
C TYR A 40 -13.59 -7.13 -4.92
N ALA A 41 -14.30 -6.01 -4.87
CA ALA A 41 -15.65 -5.84 -4.39
C ALA A 41 -16.44 -4.96 -5.37
N SER A 42 -17.78 -5.02 -5.36
CA SER A 42 -18.52 -4.51 -6.52
C SER A 42 -19.77 -3.69 -6.20
N ASP A 43 -19.86 -3.16 -5.03
CA ASP A 43 -21.09 -2.48 -4.56
C ASP A 43 -21.21 -1.03 -5.05
N ASP A 44 -20.17 -0.45 -5.67
CA ASP A 44 -20.32 0.88 -6.27
C ASP A 44 -20.98 0.76 -7.66
N PRO A 45 -22.18 1.33 -7.86
CA PRO A 45 -22.87 1.26 -9.16
C PRO A 45 -22.07 1.84 -10.33
N ARG A 46 -21.11 2.74 -10.05
CA ARG A 46 -20.21 3.34 -11.06
C ARG A 46 -19.26 2.30 -11.67
N LEU A 47 -19.06 1.16 -11.02
CA LEU A 47 -18.23 0.06 -11.52
C LEU A 47 -18.93 -0.79 -12.58
N ARG A 48 -20.27 -0.72 -12.68
CA ARG A 48 -21.04 -1.56 -13.61
C ARG A 48 -20.65 -1.42 -15.09
N PRO A 49 -20.25 -0.25 -15.62
CA PRO A 49 -19.74 -0.16 -16.98
C PRO A 49 -18.46 -0.98 -17.21
N PHE A 50 -17.62 -1.14 -16.19
CA PHE A 50 -16.39 -1.93 -16.26
C PHE A 50 -16.65 -3.41 -15.95
N TRP A 51 -17.43 -3.66 -14.88
CA TRP A 51 -17.66 -5.00 -14.32
C TRP A 51 -19.15 -5.26 -14.12
N PRO A 52 -19.86 -5.59 -15.21
CA PRO A 52 -21.33 -5.76 -15.19
C PRO A 52 -21.80 -6.97 -14.36
N MET A 53 -20.96 -8.00 -14.18
CA MET A 53 -21.32 -9.15 -13.35
C MET A 53 -21.36 -8.84 -11.86
N GLY A 54 -20.73 -7.75 -11.45
CA GLY A 54 -20.77 -7.27 -10.09
C GLY A 54 -19.80 -7.96 -9.12
N ILE A 55 -18.70 -8.51 -9.63
CA ILE A 55 -17.64 -9.11 -8.82
C ILE A 55 -16.33 -8.34 -8.88
N GLY A 56 -16.40 -7.06 -9.30
CA GLY A 56 -15.25 -6.20 -9.41
C GLY A 56 -14.26 -6.66 -10.46
N GLU A 57 -13.00 -6.32 -10.29
CA GLU A 57 -11.94 -6.63 -11.27
C GLU A 57 -11.69 -8.12 -11.48
N TRP A 58 -12.26 -9.00 -10.65
CA TRP A 58 -12.26 -10.42 -10.96
C TRP A 58 -12.83 -10.73 -12.34
N GLU A 59 -13.78 -9.93 -12.83
CA GLU A 59 -14.31 -10.09 -14.20
C GLU A 59 -13.22 -9.93 -15.27
N THR A 60 -12.34 -8.94 -15.09
CA THR A 60 -11.20 -8.72 -15.97
C THR A 60 -10.23 -9.91 -15.90
N VAL A 61 -9.91 -10.37 -14.68
CA VAL A 61 -9.00 -11.50 -14.45
C VAL A 61 -9.54 -12.82 -15.03
N MET A 62 -10.85 -13.07 -14.87
CA MET A 62 -11.49 -14.31 -15.33
C MET A 62 -11.62 -14.40 -16.85
N THR A 63 -11.80 -13.26 -17.51
CA THR A 63 -12.12 -13.19 -18.93
C THR A 63 -10.90 -13.01 -19.83
N VAL A 64 -9.72 -12.78 -19.24
CA VAL A 64 -8.50 -12.66 -20.02
C VAL A 64 -8.04 -14.00 -20.56
N GLY A 65 -7.61 -13.99 -21.82
CA GLY A 65 -6.95 -15.13 -22.45
C GLY A 65 -5.45 -14.86 -22.66
N ASP A 66 -4.78 -15.80 -23.33
CA ASP A 66 -3.39 -15.61 -23.74
C ASP A 66 -3.26 -14.40 -24.65
N ARG A 67 -2.30 -13.54 -24.36
CA ARG A 67 -2.10 -12.25 -25.04
C ARG A 67 -1.03 -12.31 -26.15
N TYR A 68 -0.12 -13.28 -26.06
CA TYR A 68 0.95 -13.49 -27.03
C TYR A 68 1.41 -14.96 -27.05
N PRO A 69 2.08 -15.44 -28.08
CA PRO A 69 2.58 -16.81 -28.13
C PRO A 69 3.50 -17.13 -26.93
N GLY A 70 3.17 -18.21 -26.23
CA GLY A 70 3.90 -18.60 -25.01
C GLY A 70 3.40 -17.94 -23.72
N HIS A 71 2.41 -17.06 -23.80
CA HIS A 71 1.70 -16.57 -22.63
C HIS A 71 0.58 -17.55 -22.27
N TYR A 72 0.73 -18.18 -21.13
CA TYR A 72 -0.29 -19.07 -20.61
C TYR A 72 -1.01 -18.38 -19.45
N TRP A 73 -2.14 -17.73 -19.73
CA TRP A 73 -3.01 -17.18 -18.72
C TRP A 73 -3.82 -18.27 -18.05
N ASN A 74 -3.23 -18.91 -17.06
CA ASN A 74 -3.88 -19.99 -16.30
C ASN A 74 -3.89 -19.67 -14.80
N ARG A 75 -3.85 -18.39 -14.45
CA ARG A 75 -3.80 -17.97 -13.05
C ARG A 75 -5.20 -17.92 -12.49
N LYS A 76 -5.45 -18.74 -11.48
CA LYS A 76 -6.64 -18.69 -10.66
C LYS A 76 -6.25 -18.35 -9.23
N PRO A 77 -6.98 -17.46 -8.55
CA PRO A 77 -6.72 -17.21 -7.13
C PRO A 77 -6.86 -18.48 -6.31
N LEU A 78 -5.93 -18.70 -5.37
CA LEU A 78 -5.95 -19.90 -4.52
C LEU A 78 -7.24 -20.00 -3.69
N TRP A 79 -7.77 -18.87 -3.25
CA TRP A 79 -9.01 -18.78 -2.48
C TRP A 79 -10.25 -18.58 -3.34
N GLY A 80 -10.12 -18.67 -4.67
CA GLY A 80 -11.19 -18.32 -5.58
C GLY A 80 -11.37 -16.81 -5.73
N TYR A 81 -12.47 -16.43 -6.36
CA TYR A 81 -12.82 -15.02 -6.62
C TYR A 81 -13.61 -14.47 -5.43
N ILE A 82 -12.89 -14.20 -4.35
CA ILE A 82 -13.44 -13.73 -3.07
C ILE A 82 -13.93 -12.30 -3.17
N ASN A 83 -14.88 -11.94 -2.30
CA ASN A 83 -15.38 -10.57 -2.18
C ASN A 83 -14.74 -9.90 -0.95
N GLU A 84 -13.83 -8.97 -1.20
CA GLU A 84 -13.12 -8.25 -0.13
C GLU A 84 -14.00 -7.28 0.68
N ALA A 85 -15.25 -7.03 0.28
CA ALA A 85 -16.23 -6.33 1.11
C ALA A 85 -16.88 -7.22 2.19
N ASP A 86 -16.59 -8.54 2.17
CA ASP A 86 -17.06 -9.47 3.20
C ASP A 86 -16.08 -9.45 4.42
N PRO A 87 -16.56 -9.17 5.63
CA PRO A 87 -15.72 -9.18 6.82
C PRO A 87 -15.01 -10.52 7.08
N ALA A 88 -15.64 -11.65 6.73
CA ALA A 88 -15.03 -12.97 6.92
C ALA A 88 -13.85 -13.20 5.94
N VAL A 89 -13.93 -12.64 4.74
CA VAL A 89 -12.82 -12.64 3.77
C VAL A 89 -11.68 -11.80 4.31
N MET A 90 -11.95 -10.59 4.78
CA MET A 90 -10.92 -9.71 5.38
C MET A 90 -10.30 -10.32 6.63
N GLU A 91 -11.08 -11.06 7.43
CA GLU A 91 -10.53 -11.81 8.56
C GLU A 91 -9.50 -12.84 8.12
N MET A 92 -9.76 -13.57 7.03
CA MET A 92 -8.79 -14.51 6.44
C MET A 92 -7.53 -13.78 5.95
N GLU A 93 -7.68 -12.67 5.26
CA GLU A 93 -6.56 -11.87 4.73
C GLU A 93 -5.70 -11.30 5.84
N ILE A 94 -6.30 -10.72 6.88
CA ILE A 94 -5.60 -10.22 8.06
C ILE A 94 -4.81 -11.35 8.73
N ASN A 95 -5.42 -12.53 8.92
CA ASN A 95 -4.74 -13.66 9.53
C ASN A 95 -3.54 -14.12 8.68
N GLN A 96 -3.67 -14.18 7.37
CA GLN A 96 -2.57 -14.55 6.49
C GLN A 96 -1.47 -13.49 6.48
N ALA A 97 -1.82 -12.21 6.33
CA ALA A 97 -0.87 -11.11 6.33
C ALA A 97 -0.06 -11.07 7.63
N THR A 98 -0.73 -11.12 8.78
CA THR A 98 -0.06 -11.07 10.10
C THR A 98 0.80 -12.28 10.39
N SER A 99 0.39 -13.49 9.95
CA SER A 99 1.19 -14.70 10.10
C SER A 99 2.47 -14.69 9.27
N HIS A 100 2.55 -13.80 8.26
CA HIS A 100 3.72 -13.60 7.41
C HIS A 100 4.45 -12.28 7.65
N GLY A 101 4.16 -11.61 8.77
CA GLY A 101 4.89 -10.43 9.21
C GLY A 101 4.41 -9.10 8.62
N VAL A 102 3.31 -9.06 7.88
CA VAL A 102 2.65 -7.82 7.45
C VAL A 102 1.74 -7.35 8.58
N ASN A 103 1.87 -6.10 9.00
CA ASN A 103 1.10 -5.55 10.12
C ASN A 103 0.39 -4.23 9.79
N VAL A 104 0.53 -3.73 8.56
CA VAL A 104 -0.14 -2.52 8.07
C VAL A 104 -0.69 -2.76 6.68
N PHE A 105 -1.94 -2.40 6.42
CA PHE A 105 -2.49 -2.29 5.08
C PHE A 105 -2.51 -0.83 4.62
N ILE A 106 -2.09 -0.59 3.38
CA ILE A 106 -2.18 0.70 2.70
C ILE A 106 -3.33 0.59 1.72
N PHE A 107 -4.47 1.20 2.04
CA PHE A 107 -5.61 1.16 1.14
C PHE A 107 -5.46 2.20 0.04
N ASP A 108 -5.52 1.76 -1.21
CA ASP A 108 -5.76 2.65 -2.35
C ASP A 108 -7.15 3.24 -2.17
N TRP A 109 -7.22 4.53 -1.87
CA TRP A 109 -8.46 5.24 -1.59
C TRP A 109 -8.74 6.24 -2.70
N TYR A 110 -9.98 6.28 -3.15
CA TYR A 110 -10.38 7.05 -4.32
C TYR A 110 -11.52 8.02 -4.01
N TRP A 111 -11.55 9.12 -4.76
CA TRP A 111 -12.59 10.12 -4.68
C TRP A 111 -12.91 10.67 -6.06
N TYR A 112 -14.15 10.50 -6.52
CA TYR A 112 -14.63 10.99 -7.80
C TYR A 112 -16.05 11.50 -7.68
N ASP A 113 -16.44 12.52 -8.45
CA ASP A 113 -17.78 13.11 -8.46
C ASP A 113 -18.28 13.49 -7.05
N GLY A 114 -17.44 14.14 -6.27
CA GLY A 114 -17.80 14.65 -4.95
C GLY A 114 -18.04 13.60 -3.87
N ARG A 115 -17.63 12.34 -4.08
CA ARG A 115 -17.84 11.23 -3.15
C ARG A 115 -16.76 10.15 -3.26
N PRO A 116 -16.57 9.33 -2.20
CA PRO A 116 -15.62 8.21 -2.23
C PRO A 116 -16.03 7.18 -3.31
N PHE A 117 -15.02 6.43 -3.77
CA PHE A 117 -15.18 5.40 -4.79
C PHE A 117 -14.45 4.14 -4.34
N MET A 118 -15.04 2.96 -4.54
CA MET A 118 -14.52 1.65 -4.11
C MET A 118 -14.18 1.57 -2.60
N GLU A 119 -14.93 2.25 -1.75
CA GLU A 119 -14.64 2.32 -0.30
C GLU A 119 -15.16 1.09 0.49
N THR A 120 -15.97 0.25 -0.12
CA THR A 120 -16.66 -0.87 0.54
C THR A 120 -15.71 -1.95 1.08
N THR A 121 -14.61 -2.22 0.41
CA THR A 121 -13.55 -3.11 0.90
C THR A 121 -13.02 -2.65 2.26
N LEU A 122 -12.78 -1.34 2.42
CA LEU A 122 -12.34 -0.77 3.69
C LEU A 122 -13.48 -0.75 4.72
N ASP A 123 -14.64 -0.17 4.36
CA ASP A 123 -15.71 0.12 5.30
C ASP A 123 -16.51 -1.11 5.74
N ASN A 124 -16.76 -2.02 4.83
CA ASN A 124 -17.59 -3.20 5.07
C ASN A 124 -16.75 -4.45 5.30
N GLY A 125 -15.66 -4.62 4.58
CA GLY A 125 -14.75 -5.74 4.76
C GLY A 125 -13.83 -5.52 5.96
N PHE A 126 -12.82 -4.68 5.80
CA PHE A 126 -11.72 -4.54 6.75
C PHE A 126 -12.16 -4.02 8.13
N LEU A 127 -12.87 -2.89 8.18
CA LEU A 127 -13.23 -2.26 9.45
C LEU A 127 -14.27 -3.06 10.26
N LYS A 128 -14.93 -4.05 9.64
CA LYS A 128 -15.88 -4.95 10.30
C LYS A 128 -15.32 -6.36 10.52
N ALA A 129 -14.10 -6.65 10.10
CA ALA A 129 -13.46 -7.94 10.36
C ALA A 129 -13.31 -8.18 11.87
N ALA A 130 -13.59 -9.39 12.32
CA ALA A 130 -13.58 -9.74 13.75
C ALA A 130 -12.17 -9.61 14.39
N ASN A 131 -11.13 -9.64 13.57
CA ASN A 131 -9.72 -9.54 13.98
C ASN A 131 -9.03 -8.26 13.49
N VAL A 132 -9.78 -7.20 13.21
CA VAL A 132 -9.26 -5.91 12.74
C VAL A 132 -8.23 -5.30 13.71
N ASP A 133 -8.30 -5.63 14.98
CA ASP A 133 -7.36 -5.19 16.02
C ASP A 133 -5.93 -5.70 15.81
N LYS A 134 -5.73 -6.74 14.99
CA LYS A 134 -4.41 -7.28 14.66
C LYS A 134 -3.68 -6.52 13.54
N MET A 135 -4.39 -5.69 12.78
CA MET A 135 -3.88 -5.01 11.58
C MET A 135 -4.10 -3.51 11.69
N GLN A 136 -3.06 -2.74 11.42
CA GLN A 136 -3.20 -1.30 11.23
C GLN A 136 -3.45 -0.97 9.76
N PHE A 137 -3.96 0.23 9.50
CA PHE A 137 -4.15 0.68 8.12
C PHE A 137 -3.93 2.18 7.97
N TYR A 138 -3.62 2.61 6.76
CA TYR A 138 -3.70 4.00 6.35
C TYR A 138 -4.09 4.13 4.89
N LEU A 139 -4.40 5.35 4.48
CA LEU A 139 -4.91 5.65 3.15
C LEU A 139 -3.81 6.18 2.25
N MET A 140 -3.75 5.67 1.03
CA MET A 140 -3.12 6.32 -0.11
C MET A 140 -4.22 6.90 -0.99
N TRP A 141 -4.34 8.21 -1.06
CA TRP A 141 -5.27 8.84 -1.99
C TRP A 141 -4.75 8.71 -3.42
N ALA A 142 -5.33 7.78 -4.15
CA ALA A 142 -5.03 7.51 -5.55
C ALA A 142 -5.79 8.50 -6.45
N ASN A 143 -5.34 9.74 -6.44
CA ASN A 143 -5.98 10.91 -7.05
C ASN A 143 -5.66 11.08 -8.55
N HIS A 144 -5.47 9.98 -9.26
CA HIS A 144 -5.30 9.99 -10.71
C HIS A 144 -6.65 9.94 -11.44
N ASP A 145 -6.65 10.28 -12.72
CA ASP A 145 -7.83 10.13 -13.57
C ASP A 145 -8.17 8.65 -13.81
N VAL A 146 -9.45 8.32 -13.84
CA VAL A 146 -9.92 7.03 -14.34
C VAL A 146 -10.10 7.11 -15.83
N LEU A 147 -9.34 6.27 -16.53
CA LEU A 147 -9.37 6.19 -17.99
C LEU A 147 -10.17 4.97 -18.44
N ASN A 148 -10.67 5.02 -19.68
CA ASN A 148 -11.28 3.86 -20.34
C ASN A 148 -10.33 2.65 -20.45
N LEU A 149 -9.03 2.84 -20.24
CA LEU A 149 -8.01 1.78 -20.25
C LEU A 149 -8.13 0.76 -19.10
N TRP A 150 -8.96 1.01 -18.09
CA TRP A 150 -9.23 0.03 -17.03
C TRP A 150 -9.96 -1.22 -17.56
N ASP A 151 -10.58 -1.12 -18.73
CA ASP A 151 -11.20 -2.24 -19.40
C ASP A 151 -10.77 -2.29 -20.87
N THR A 152 -10.11 -3.37 -21.27
CA THR A 152 -9.67 -3.58 -22.65
C THR A 152 -10.81 -3.55 -23.68
N ARG A 153 -12.05 -3.82 -23.28
CA ARG A 153 -13.24 -3.73 -24.12
C ARG A 153 -13.56 -2.28 -24.47
N LEU A 154 -13.39 -1.37 -23.49
CA LEU A 154 -13.61 0.07 -23.64
C LEU A 154 -12.43 0.75 -24.35
N ALA A 155 -11.20 0.28 -24.10
CA ALA A 155 -9.98 0.81 -24.69
C ALA A 155 -9.95 0.74 -26.22
N ARG A 156 -10.76 -0.13 -26.82
CA ARG A 156 -10.85 -0.28 -28.30
C ARG A 156 -11.47 0.91 -29.01
N TYR A 157 -12.24 1.73 -28.29
CA TYR A 157 -13.09 2.74 -28.94
C TYR A 157 -12.55 4.17 -28.80
N ASN A 158 -11.74 4.42 -27.79
CA ASN A 158 -11.15 5.75 -27.57
C ASN A 158 -9.85 5.64 -26.78
N GLU A 159 -8.78 6.15 -27.37
CA GLU A 159 -7.52 6.27 -26.67
C GLU A 159 -7.58 7.41 -25.63
N ASN A 160 -7.27 7.12 -24.37
CA ASN A 160 -7.07 8.10 -23.30
C ASN A 160 -8.29 8.99 -22.91
N ASN A 161 -9.52 8.53 -23.06
CA ASN A 161 -10.65 9.26 -22.52
C ASN A 161 -10.71 9.17 -20.99
N VAL A 162 -10.72 10.32 -20.34
CA VAL A 162 -10.99 10.44 -18.91
C VAL A 162 -12.47 10.19 -18.68
N ILE A 163 -12.77 9.19 -17.86
CA ILE A 163 -14.14 8.87 -17.40
C ILE A 163 -14.47 9.70 -16.17
N TRP A 164 -13.58 9.68 -15.19
CA TRP A 164 -13.64 10.52 -13.98
C TRP A 164 -12.31 11.18 -13.75
N THR A 165 -12.34 12.48 -13.48
CA THR A 165 -11.12 13.19 -13.13
C THR A 165 -10.79 13.03 -11.66
N GLY A 166 -9.49 12.83 -11.37
CA GLY A 166 -8.96 12.86 -10.02
C GLY A 166 -8.66 14.27 -9.51
N LYS A 167 -8.82 15.30 -10.37
CA LYS A 167 -8.66 16.70 -9.97
C LYS A 167 -9.76 17.13 -9.02
N VAL A 168 -9.36 17.83 -7.97
CA VAL A 168 -10.27 18.46 -7.02
C VAL A 168 -9.87 19.92 -6.83
N ASP A 169 -10.83 20.79 -6.67
CA ASP A 169 -10.57 22.16 -6.25
C ASP A 169 -10.30 22.26 -4.74
N ARG A 170 -10.08 23.46 -4.25
CA ARG A 170 -9.76 23.69 -2.83
C ARG A 170 -10.91 23.30 -1.91
N GLU A 171 -12.15 23.55 -2.27
CA GLU A 171 -13.33 23.24 -1.45
C GLU A 171 -13.50 21.73 -1.32
N GLU A 172 -13.40 21.01 -2.42
CA GLU A 172 -13.50 19.55 -2.45
C GLU A 172 -12.32 18.90 -1.71
N PHE A 173 -11.11 19.45 -1.85
CA PHE A 173 -9.93 19.01 -1.09
C PHE A 173 -10.18 19.11 0.42
N GLU A 174 -10.70 20.23 0.89
CA GLU A 174 -10.99 20.42 2.31
C GLU A 174 -12.07 19.46 2.82
N LYS A 175 -13.09 19.19 2.02
CA LYS A 175 -14.12 18.18 2.32
C LYS A 175 -13.52 16.78 2.46
N ILE A 176 -12.65 16.38 1.54
CA ILE A 176 -11.90 15.11 1.60
C ILE A 176 -11.11 15.02 2.89
N CYS A 177 -10.34 16.05 3.22
CA CYS A 177 -9.47 16.07 4.38
C CYS A 177 -10.26 15.98 5.69
N ARG A 178 -11.29 16.80 5.87
CA ARG A 178 -12.16 16.76 7.06
C ARG A 178 -12.82 15.40 7.22
N ARG A 179 -13.32 14.84 6.13
CA ARG A 179 -13.93 13.50 6.17
C ARG A 179 -12.94 12.42 6.63
N ASN A 180 -11.73 12.43 6.08
CA ASN A 180 -10.73 11.43 6.44
C ASN A 180 -10.24 11.59 7.89
N ILE A 181 -10.11 12.82 8.38
CA ILE A 181 -9.81 13.07 9.80
C ILE A 181 -10.90 12.47 10.69
N GLU A 182 -12.17 12.77 10.41
CA GLU A 182 -13.29 12.34 11.24
C GLU A 182 -13.54 10.84 11.17
N LYS A 183 -13.51 10.27 9.98
CA LYS A 183 -13.90 8.88 9.75
C LYS A 183 -12.77 7.89 10.03
N TYR A 184 -11.55 8.23 9.62
CA TYR A 184 -10.46 7.25 9.62
C TYR A 184 -9.34 7.57 10.60
N PHE A 185 -8.82 8.81 10.68
CA PHE A 185 -7.67 9.10 11.51
C PHE A 185 -7.94 8.86 13.00
N LYS A 186 -9.19 9.03 13.43
CA LYS A 186 -9.65 8.74 14.80
C LYS A 186 -9.81 7.26 15.09
N HIS A 187 -9.82 6.40 14.06
CA HIS A 187 -9.96 4.96 14.25
C HIS A 187 -8.75 4.40 15.03
N PRO A 188 -8.94 3.50 16.01
CA PRO A 188 -7.85 2.96 16.83
C PRO A 188 -6.75 2.30 15.99
N GLN A 189 -7.12 1.61 14.91
CA GLN A 189 -6.21 0.90 14.02
C GLN A 189 -5.61 1.77 12.92
N TYR A 190 -5.97 3.07 12.86
CA TYR A 190 -5.33 3.94 11.89
C TYR A 190 -3.84 4.09 12.20
N TYR A 191 -2.99 3.81 11.20
CA TYR A 191 -1.54 3.81 11.37
C TYR A 191 -1.00 5.22 11.61
N LYS A 192 -0.15 5.34 12.62
CA LYS A 192 0.43 6.61 13.06
C LYS A 192 1.92 6.44 13.29
N ILE A 193 2.70 7.43 12.85
CA ILE A 193 4.12 7.57 13.15
C ILE A 193 4.26 8.71 14.17
N ASP A 194 4.80 8.42 15.34
CA ASP A 194 4.93 9.37 16.45
C ASP A 194 3.59 10.07 16.80
N GLY A 195 2.49 9.32 16.75
CA GLY A 195 1.14 9.82 17.00
C GLY A 195 0.50 10.60 15.85
N LYS A 196 1.23 10.86 14.77
CA LYS A 196 0.74 11.56 13.58
C LYS A 196 0.10 10.54 12.63
N PRO A 197 -1.17 10.70 12.24
CA PRO A 197 -1.77 9.86 11.19
C PRO A 197 -0.93 9.93 9.91
N VAL A 198 -0.75 8.80 9.24
CA VAL A 198 -0.10 8.75 7.93
C VAL A 198 -1.14 8.92 6.84
N PHE A 199 -0.90 9.83 5.90
CA PHE A 199 -1.72 9.99 4.70
C PHE A 199 -0.83 10.12 3.47
N MET A 200 -1.02 9.23 2.49
CA MET A 200 -0.23 9.21 1.28
C MET A 200 -0.99 9.85 0.12
N ILE A 201 -0.28 10.58 -0.72
CA ILE A 201 -0.81 11.16 -1.96
C ILE A 201 -0.06 10.56 -3.14
N TYR A 202 -0.82 10.05 -4.11
CA TYR A 202 -0.30 9.29 -5.23
C TYR A 202 0.16 10.17 -6.39
N ASP A 203 -0.68 11.10 -6.87
CA ASP A 203 -0.42 11.93 -8.06
C ASP A 203 -0.29 13.40 -7.68
N ILE A 204 0.96 13.86 -7.54
CA ILE A 204 1.24 15.26 -7.18
C ILE A 204 0.95 16.23 -8.32
N PRO A 205 1.32 15.96 -9.58
CA PRO A 205 0.91 16.78 -10.71
C PRO A 205 -0.60 17.00 -10.80
N GLN A 206 -1.39 15.95 -10.60
CA GLN A 206 -2.85 16.03 -10.62
C GLN A 206 -3.38 16.91 -9.47
N LEU A 207 -2.80 16.76 -8.28
CA LEU A 207 -3.13 17.59 -7.13
C LEU A 207 -2.83 19.07 -7.39
N ILE A 208 -1.64 19.38 -7.94
CA ILE A 208 -1.23 20.74 -8.27
C ILE A 208 -2.16 21.35 -9.33
N ALA A 209 -2.50 20.57 -10.36
CA ALA A 209 -3.41 21.04 -11.41
C ALA A 209 -4.82 21.31 -10.88
N GLY A 210 -5.30 20.50 -9.95
CA GLY A 210 -6.61 20.67 -9.33
C GLY A 210 -6.69 21.86 -8.40
N LEU A 211 -5.65 22.08 -7.60
CA LEU A 211 -5.61 23.17 -6.61
C LEU A 211 -5.18 24.53 -7.18
N GLY A 212 -4.78 24.59 -8.46
CA GLY A 212 -4.48 25.85 -9.15
C GLY A 212 -3.02 26.27 -9.14
N GLY A 213 -2.10 25.45 -8.66
CA GLY A 213 -0.67 25.73 -8.68
C GLY A 213 0.10 25.21 -7.48
N ILE A 214 1.41 25.42 -7.52
CA ILE A 214 2.33 24.90 -6.49
C ILE A 214 2.12 25.61 -5.13
N GLU A 215 1.93 26.95 -5.15
CA GLU A 215 1.73 27.73 -3.93
C GLU A 215 0.39 27.40 -3.28
N GLU A 216 -0.66 27.29 -4.09
CA GLU A 216 -2.02 26.91 -3.66
C GLU A 216 -2.01 25.50 -3.07
N THR A 217 -1.26 24.58 -3.68
CA THR A 217 -1.10 23.22 -3.18
C THR A 217 -0.35 23.21 -1.85
N ALA A 218 0.76 23.94 -1.73
CA ALA A 218 1.49 24.04 -0.48
C ALA A 218 0.61 24.62 0.65
N ALA A 219 -0.17 25.66 0.34
CA ALA A 219 -1.12 26.26 1.30
C ALA A 219 -2.23 25.28 1.69
N ALA A 220 -2.75 24.50 0.74
CA ALA A 220 -3.76 23.46 1.00
C ALA A 220 -3.23 22.33 1.89
N LEU A 221 -2.04 21.84 1.61
CA LEU A 221 -1.41 20.77 2.39
C LEU A 221 -1.02 21.27 3.81
N GLN A 222 -0.58 22.53 3.94
CA GLN A 222 -0.35 23.12 5.25
C GLN A 222 -1.65 23.26 6.05
N TRP A 223 -2.74 23.69 5.41
CA TRP A 223 -4.06 23.74 6.02
C TRP A 223 -4.52 22.35 6.50
N PHE A 224 -4.29 21.29 5.72
CA PHE A 224 -4.62 19.91 6.13
C PHE A 224 -3.87 19.48 7.39
N LYS A 225 -2.58 19.82 7.49
CA LYS A 225 -1.79 19.58 8.70
C LYS A 225 -2.36 20.31 9.91
N ASP A 226 -2.79 21.56 9.71
CA ASP A 226 -3.34 22.37 10.80
C ASP A 226 -4.74 21.89 11.23
N GLU A 227 -5.59 21.43 10.29
CA GLU A 227 -6.86 20.78 10.61
C GLU A 227 -6.63 19.47 11.39
N THR A 228 -5.64 18.70 11.01
CA THR A 228 -5.29 17.45 11.73
C THR A 228 -4.85 17.78 13.17
N LYS A 229 -4.09 18.84 13.38
CA LYS A 229 -3.74 19.32 14.73
C LYS A 229 -4.96 19.78 15.52
N ARG A 230 -5.88 20.54 14.89
CA ARG A 230 -7.14 20.97 15.53
C ARG A 230 -8.01 19.79 15.95
N ALA A 231 -7.92 18.66 15.22
CA ALA A 231 -8.60 17.42 15.58
C ALA A 231 -7.93 16.66 16.75
N GLY A 232 -6.86 17.19 17.34
CA GLY A 232 -6.20 16.64 18.52
C GLY A 232 -4.97 15.77 18.24
N PHE A 233 -4.49 15.69 17.00
CA PHE A 233 -3.26 14.97 16.67
C PHE A 233 -2.03 15.89 16.80
N PRO A 234 -0.82 15.35 17.06
CA PRO A 234 0.40 16.16 17.13
C PRO A 234 0.83 16.73 15.76
N GLY A 235 0.23 16.25 14.68
CA GLY A 235 0.50 16.66 13.31
C GLY A 235 -0.02 15.64 12.32
N LEU A 236 0.40 15.76 11.07
CA LEU A 236 0.12 14.83 9.97
C LEU A 236 1.44 14.32 9.41
N GLU A 237 1.57 13.02 9.25
CA GLU A 237 2.64 12.41 8.47
C GLU A 237 2.19 12.33 7.02
N LEU A 238 2.63 13.31 6.23
CA LEU A 238 2.25 13.44 4.83
C LEU A 238 3.28 12.73 3.96
N GLN A 239 2.88 11.63 3.35
CA GLN A 239 3.75 10.79 2.56
C GLN A 239 3.52 10.98 1.06
N ILE A 240 4.61 11.09 0.30
CA ILE A 240 4.56 11.19 -1.17
C ILE A 240 4.82 9.83 -1.81
N THR A 241 4.05 9.51 -2.86
CA THR A 241 4.42 8.44 -3.78
C THR A 241 5.49 8.95 -4.74
N MET A 242 6.65 8.28 -4.76
CA MET A 242 7.78 8.65 -5.60
C MET A 242 7.62 8.05 -7.00
N TRP A 243 7.88 8.87 -8.02
CA TRP A 243 7.90 8.46 -9.42
C TRP A 243 9.21 8.93 -10.03
N SER A 244 10.09 8.03 -10.41
CA SER A 244 11.44 8.38 -10.86
C SER A 244 11.56 8.62 -12.34
N ILE A 245 10.63 8.10 -13.13
CA ILE A 245 10.68 8.18 -14.59
C ILE A 245 9.32 8.65 -15.09
N ASN A 246 9.24 9.88 -15.54
CA ASN A 246 8.08 10.46 -16.22
C ASN A 246 6.78 10.49 -15.42
N LEU A 247 6.52 11.59 -14.75
CA LEU A 247 5.22 11.98 -14.21
C LEU A 247 4.14 12.18 -15.32
N ASN A 248 4.20 11.41 -16.38
CA ASN A 248 3.44 11.61 -17.62
C ASN A 248 1.99 11.14 -17.58
N HIS A 249 1.45 10.75 -16.41
CA HIS A 249 0.08 10.24 -16.38
C HIS A 249 -1.02 11.30 -16.28
N SER A 250 -0.71 12.52 -15.89
CA SER A 250 -1.73 13.55 -15.61
C SER A 250 -1.92 14.61 -16.69
N GLY A 251 -1.27 14.48 -17.85
CA GLY A 251 -1.40 15.49 -18.92
C GLY A 251 -0.83 16.87 -18.58
N LEU A 252 -0.23 17.04 -17.41
CA LEU A 252 0.62 18.18 -17.12
C LEU A 252 1.94 17.97 -17.85
N ASP A 253 2.52 19.05 -18.32
CA ASP A 253 3.82 19.13 -18.96
C ASP A 253 4.91 18.57 -18.03
N ALA A 254 4.92 17.25 -17.87
CA ALA A 254 5.76 16.52 -16.92
C ALA A 254 7.25 16.69 -17.23
N GLY A 255 7.58 17.15 -18.44
CA GLY A 255 8.92 17.61 -18.78
C GLY A 255 9.41 18.79 -17.94
N LYS A 256 8.53 19.48 -17.21
CA LYS A 256 8.88 20.62 -16.35
C LYS A 256 9.08 20.26 -14.88
N ILE A 257 8.51 19.16 -14.39
CA ILE A 257 8.63 18.80 -12.97
C ILE A 257 9.73 17.76 -12.74
N GLY A 258 10.06 16.91 -13.71
CA GLY A 258 11.13 15.93 -13.59
C GLY A 258 11.07 15.08 -12.30
N ASN A 259 12.17 14.50 -11.89
CA ASN A 259 12.30 14.00 -10.51
C ASN A 259 12.21 15.21 -9.55
N PRO A 260 11.20 15.32 -8.69
CA PRO A 260 11.04 16.49 -7.85
C PRO A 260 12.29 16.66 -6.98
N SER A 261 12.80 17.89 -6.89
CA SER A 261 13.91 18.16 -5.99
C SER A 261 13.48 18.03 -4.52
N ASP A 262 14.43 17.76 -3.63
CA ASP A 262 14.18 17.75 -2.19
C ASP A 262 13.50 19.05 -1.70
N ASN A 263 13.96 20.19 -2.20
CA ASN A 263 13.36 21.49 -1.88
C ASN A 263 11.91 21.61 -2.36
N PHE A 264 11.57 21.08 -3.52
CA PHE A 264 10.21 21.09 -4.04
C PHE A 264 9.27 20.24 -3.15
N VAL A 265 9.70 19.02 -2.81
CA VAL A 265 8.92 18.12 -1.96
C VAL A 265 8.71 18.72 -0.57
N LYS A 266 9.75 19.33 0.00
CA LYS A 266 9.68 20.06 1.28
C LYS A 266 8.77 21.29 1.22
N LYS A 267 8.82 22.05 0.13
CA LYS A 267 7.93 23.21 -0.09
C LYS A 267 6.45 22.80 -0.04
N LEU A 268 6.11 21.65 -0.64
CA LEU A 268 4.77 21.08 -0.53
C LEU A 268 4.47 20.53 0.87
N GLY A 269 5.49 20.37 1.71
CA GLY A 269 5.35 19.93 3.08
C GLY A 269 5.24 18.41 3.27
N PHE A 270 5.68 17.60 2.32
CA PHE A 270 5.81 16.17 2.52
C PHE A 270 6.91 15.84 3.54
N THR A 271 6.67 14.82 4.34
CA THR A 271 7.52 14.44 5.48
C THR A 271 8.18 13.09 5.31
N SER A 272 7.70 12.28 4.37
CA SER A 272 8.31 11.01 3.98
C SER A 272 7.92 10.62 2.55
N GLY A 273 8.55 9.58 2.01
CA GLY A 273 8.25 9.06 0.69
C GLY A 273 8.40 7.54 0.59
N THR A 274 7.72 6.97 -0.37
CA THR A 274 7.87 5.57 -0.80
C THR A 274 7.51 5.45 -2.27
N HIS A 275 7.81 4.31 -2.90
CA HIS A 275 7.26 3.97 -4.22
C HIS A 275 6.00 3.13 -4.07
N TYR A 276 5.16 3.12 -5.11
CA TYR A 276 3.98 2.27 -5.17
C TYR A 276 4.27 0.94 -5.87
N GLN A 277 4.91 0.98 -7.03
CA GLN A 277 5.24 -0.21 -7.83
C GLN A 277 6.55 -0.01 -8.60
N PHE A 278 7.29 -1.09 -8.84
CA PHE A 278 8.54 -1.04 -9.61
C PHE A 278 8.35 -0.53 -11.04
N VAL A 279 7.22 -0.86 -11.68
CA VAL A 279 6.90 -0.41 -13.03
C VAL A 279 6.88 1.12 -13.18
N HIS A 280 6.75 1.86 -12.09
CA HIS A 280 6.73 3.31 -12.09
C HIS A 280 8.11 3.96 -12.22
N PHE A 281 9.18 3.21 -12.05
CA PHE A 281 10.53 3.76 -12.10
C PHE A 281 11.56 2.84 -12.77
N THR A 282 11.20 1.61 -13.12
CA THR A 282 12.08 0.70 -13.85
C THR A 282 11.31 -0.19 -14.83
N ASP A 283 12.00 -0.66 -15.87
CA ASP A 283 11.45 -1.69 -16.74
C ASP A 283 11.35 -3.02 -15.98
N VAL A 284 10.13 -3.55 -15.87
CA VAL A 284 9.84 -4.83 -15.21
C VAL A 284 9.72 -5.99 -16.19
N ASN A 285 9.90 -5.76 -17.50
CA ASN A 285 9.90 -6.81 -18.52
C ASN A 285 11.25 -7.53 -18.61
N ASP A 286 11.72 -8.06 -17.49
CA ASP A 286 13.06 -8.62 -17.33
C ASP A 286 13.09 -9.68 -16.23
N ASP A 287 14.23 -10.32 -16.04
CA ASP A 287 14.50 -11.18 -14.90
C ASP A 287 14.53 -10.38 -13.60
N TYR A 288 13.98 -10.92 -12.54
CA TYR A 288 13.84 -10.22 -11.26
C TYR A 288 15.18 -9.73 -10.67
N GLU A 289 16.27 -10.45 -10.89
CA GLU A 289 17.63 -10.02 -10.45
C GLU A 289 18.08 -8.73 -11.13
N ASN A 290 17.82 -8.61 -12.44
CA ASN A 290 18.13 -7.39 -13.19
C ASN A 290 17.24 -6.22 -12.75
N ILE A 291 15.95 -6.50 -12.48
CA ILE A 291 15.03 -5.52 -11.91
C ILE A 291 15.55 -5.03 -10.56
N MET A 292 15.91 -5.95 -9.66
CA MET A 292 16.40 -5.59 -8.31
C MET A 292 17.69 -4.78 -8.36
N SER A 293 18.60 -5.05 -9.27
CA SER A 293 19.80 -4.23 -9.43
C SER A 293 19.48 -2.77 -9.79
N ARG A 294 18.45 -2.55 -10.61
CA ARG A 294 17.97 -1.19 -10.92
C ARG A 294 17.25 -0.54 -9.74
N VAL A 295 16.48 -1.33 -9.01
CA VAL A 295 15.78 -0.88 -7.79
C VAL A 295 16.75 -0.45 -6.68
N GLU A 296 17.81 -1.21 -6.46
CA GLU A 296 18.86 -0.87 -5.49
C GLU A 296 19.56 0.46 -5.87
N ASN A 297 19.82 0.67 -7.17
CA ASN A 297 20.34 1.94 -7.66
C ASN A 297 19.37 3.11 -7.41
N GLU A 298 18.07 2.88 -7.60
CA GLU A 298 17.05 3.90 -7.32
C GLU A 298 16.98 4.23 -5.83
N TRP A 299 17.04 3.23 -4.95
CA TRP A 299 17.09 3.49 -3.50
C TRP A 299 18.32 4.31 -3.11
N ALA A 300 19.50 3.99 -3.67
CA ALA A 300 20.71 4.78 -3.44
C ALA A 300 20.57 6.23 -3.96
N ARG A 301 19.91 6.41 -5.12
CA ARG A 301 19.62 7.74 -5.67
C ARG A 301 18.70 8.52 -4.72
N ILE A 302 17.62 7.90 -4.24
CA ILE A 302 16.68 8.54 -3.30
C ILE A 302 17.41 8.93 -2.01
N ASP A 303 18.20 8.02 -1.44
CA ASP A 303 18.96 8.28 -0.19
C ASP A 303 19.95 9.45 -0.33
N SER A 304 20.54 9.62 -1.54
CA SER A 304 21.46 10.72 -1.82
C SER A 304 20.78 12.04 -2.17
N THR A 305 19.53 12.00 -2.63
CA THR A 305 18.81 13.17 -3.15
C THR A 305 17.93 13.83 -2.10
N TYR A 306 17.25 13.01 -1.26
CA TYR A 306 16.24 13.51 -0.35
C TYR A 306 16.68 13.42 1.11
N THR A 307 16.29 14.42 1.87
CA THR A 307 16.62 14.51 3.29
C THR A 307 15.51 14.02 4.22
N PHE A 308 14.34 13.67 3.68
CA PHE A 308 13.25 13.08 4.43
C PHE A 308 13.36 11.54 4.45
N PRO A 309 12.73 10.85 5.42
CA PRO A 309 12.70 9.39 5.46
C PRO A 309 12.09 8.79 4.21
N TYR A 310 12.80 7.84 3.59
CA TYR A 310 12.28 7.02 2.52
C TYR A 310 12.02 5.61 3.03
N TYR A 311 10.83 5.08 2.75
CA TYR A 311 10.44 3.72 3.09
C TYR A 311 10.55 2.86 1.81
N PRO A 312 11.55 1.95 1.72
CA PRO A 312 11.76 1.16 0.53
C PRO A 312 10.54 0.30 0.19
N HIS A 313 10.13 0.35 -1.06
CA HIS A 313 9.07 -0.49 -1.61
C HIS A 313 9.66 -1.74 -2.27
N ILE A 314 8.98 -2.87 -2.12
CA ILE A 314 9.31 -4.13 -2.79
C ILE A 314 8.06 -4.62 -3.55
N SER A 315 8.16 -4.71 -4.88
CA SER A 315 7.17 -5.40 -5.70
C SER A 315 7.57 -6.86 -5.85
N VAL A 316 6.64 -7.77 -5.54
CA VAL A 316 6.90 -9.21 -5.66
C VAL A 316 6.71 -9.74 -7.09
N GLY A 317 6.12 -8.93 -7.98
CA GLY A 317 5.90 -9.26 -9.38
C GLY A 317 5.06 -8.20 -10.07
N TRP A 318 4.91 -8.36 -11.38
CA TRP A 318 4.05 -7.52 -12.19
C TRP A 318 3.49 -8.30 -13.37
N ASP A 319 2.19 -8.21 -13.59
CA ASP A 319 1.52 -8.73 -14.78
C ASP A 319 0.21 -7.97 -15.00
N ASN A 320 0.19 -7.05 -15.96
CA ASN A 320 -1.01 -6.31 -16.32
C ASN A 320 -1.73 -6.85 -17.55
N SER A 321 -1.44 -8.08 -17.96
CA SER A 321 -2.10 -8.74 -19.08
C SER A 321 -3.63 -8.71 -19.03
N PRO A 322 -4.28 -8.76 -17.86
CA PRO A 322 -5.74 -8.64 -17.79
C PRO A 322 -6.25 -7.31 -18.34
N ARG A 323 -5.50 -6.22 -18.17
CA ARG A 323 -5.94 -4.87 -18.55
C ARG A 323 -5.45 -4.43 -19.93
N THR A 324 -4.33 -4.94 -20.41
CA THR A 324 -3.70 -4.44 -21.64
C THR A 324 -3.33 -5.57 -22.61
N GLN A 325 -3.24 -5.24 -23.91
CA GLN A 325 -2.75 -6.16 -24.93
C GLN A 325 -1.20 -6.23 -24.95
N HIS A 326 -0.53 -5.18 -24.48
CA HIS A 326 0.93 -5.06 -24.43
C HIS A 326 1.35 -4.97 -22.97
N SER A 327 1.44 -6.11 -22.30
CA SER A 327 1.77 -6.15 -20.89
C SER A 327 3.25 -6.33 -20.64
N ALA A 328 3.77 -5.57 -19.69
CA ALA A 328 5.05 -5.88 -19.07
C ALA A 328 4.85 -6.99 -18.02
N VAL A 329 5.71 -7.97 -18.02
CA VAL A 329 5.63 -9.13 -17.13
C VAL A 329 7.01 -9.47 -16.58
N VAL A 330 7.11 -9.73 -15.30
CA VAL A 330 8.35 -10.27 -14.71
C VAL A 330 8.60 -11.67 -15.26
N ARG A 331 9.69 -11.85 -15.99
CA ARG A 331 9.96 -13.09 -16.73
C ARG A 331 10.44 -14.23 -15.84
N LYS A 332 11.21 -13.91 -14.79
CA LYS A 332 11.81 -14.91 -13.92
C LYS A 332 11.94 -14.40 -12.50
N TYR A 333 11.38 -15.14 -11.58
CA TYR A 333 11.51 -14.88 -10.15
C TYR A 333 12.75 -15.59 -9.62
N SER A 334 13.63 -14.83 -8.98
CA SER A 334 14.92 -15.31 -8.53
C SER A 334 14.99 -15.53 -7.02
N ARG A 335 16.16 -16.00 -6.59
CA ARG A 335 16.53 -16.10 -5.20
C ARG A 335 16.47 -14.75 -4.45
N LYS A 336 16.77 -13.63 -5.13
CA LYS A 336 16.70 -12.27 -4.55
C LYS A 336 15.32 -11.91 -4.00
N LEU A 337 14.22 -12.41 -4.55
CA LEU A 337 12.89 -12.18 -3.98
C LEU A 337 12.79 -12.69 -2.54
N ARG A 338 13.45 -13.81 -2.23
CA ARG A 338 13.50 -14.34 -0.85
C ARG A 338 14.43 -13.54 0.04
N GLU A 339 15.51 -12.99 -0.50
CA GLU A 339 16.47 -12.14 0.21
C GLU A 339 15.88 -10.73 0.50
N CYS A 340 14.98 -10.26 -0.35
CA CYS A 340 14.26 -9.01 -0.14
C CYS A 340 13.10 -9.11 0.85
N SER A 341 12.84 -10.29 1.42
CA SER A 341 11.80 -10.41 2.44
C SER A 341 12.16 -9.57 3.68
N PRO A 342 11.16 -9.01 4.38
CA PRO A 342 11.39 -8.18 5.57
C PRO A 342 12.22 -8.84 6.66
N GLN A 343 12.29 -10.17 6.65
CA GLN A 343 13.12 -10.96 7.58
C GLN A 343 14.62 -10.92 7.24
N SER A 344 14.99 -10.63 5.99
CA SER A 344 16.37 -10.65 5.53
C SER A 344 17.00 -9.26 5.41
N GLN A 345 16.19 -8.22 5.19
CA GLN A 345 16.67 -6.84 5.05
C GLN A 345 15.98 -5.97 6.09
N GLY A 346 16.63 -5.78 7.22
CA GLY A 346 16.11 -4.94 8.28
C GLY A 346 15.72 -3.54 7.82
N ILE A 347 14.48 -3.35 7.38
CA ILE A 347 13.88 -2.01 7.21
C ILE A 347 13.81 -1.39 8.59
N ARG A 348 14.80 -0.60 8.96
CA ARG A 348 14.85 0.06 10.26
C ARG A 348 13.82 1.18 10.28
N ARG A 349 12.91 1.16 11.26
CA ARG A 349 12.31 2.40 11.73
C ARG A 349 13.45 3.35 12.08
N ARG A 350 13.61 4.41 11.33
CA ARG A 350 14.33 5.57 11.82
C ARG A 350 13.40 6.27 12.81
N SER A 351 13.25 5.71 14.00
CA SER A 351 12.67 6.42 15.12
C SER A 351 13.75 7.36 15.65
N SER A 352 13.44 8.63 15.69
CA SER A 352 14.22 9.73 16.25
C SER A 352 15.50 10.12 15.50
N TRP A 353 15.43 11.24 14.79
CA TRP A 353 16.60 12.05 14.54
C TRP A 353 16.87 12.95 15.76
N PRO A 354 18.08 12.86 16.34
CA PRO A 354 18.86 14.04 16.59
C PRO A 354 20.04 14.07 15.62
N GLY A 355 20.42 15.25 15.19
CA GLY A 355 21.37 15.48 14.13
C GLY A 355 22.72 14.78 14.29
N THR A 356 23.35 14.62 13.13
CA THR A 356 24.77 14.36 12.87
C THR A 356 25.38 13.08 13.41
N ALA A 357 25.63 12.16 12.49
CA ALA A 357 26.96 11.58 12.29
C ALA A 357 26.93 10.61 11.11
N HIS A 358 27.69 10.94 10.10
CA HIS A 358 28.11 10.00 9.04
C HIS A 358 28.81 8.80 9.67
N HIS A 359 28.27 7.60 9.44
CA HIS A 359 29.06 6.39 9.47
C HIS A 359 28.57 5.48 8.37
N HIS A 360 29.28 5.52 7.24
CA HIS A 360 29.37 4.41 6.33
C HIS A 360 29.85 3.20 7.10
N LYS A 361 29.04 2.14 7.15
CA LYS A 361 29.55 0.77 7.31
C LYS A 361 29.11 0.00 6.08
N GLN A 362 30.13 -0.38 5.32
CA GLN A 362 30.07 -1.35 4.24
C GLN A 362 29.39 -2.62 4.75
N LEU A 363 28.50 -3.13 3.93
CA LEU A 363 27.96 -4.48 4.08
C LEU A 363 28.99 -5.46 3.48
N GLU A 364 29.60 -6.29 4.30
CA GLU A 364 30.14 -7.57 3.92
C GLU A 364 29.05 -8.63 3.85
#